data_7358fefe417962d91fe4c89e154f7510
#
_entry.id   7358fefe417962d91fe4c89e154f7510
#
_cell.length_a   1.000
_cell.length_b   1.000
_cell.length_c   1.000
_cell.angle_alpha   90.00
_cell.angle_beta   90.00
_cell.angle_gamma   90.00
#
_symmetry.space_group_name_H-M   'P 1'
#
loop_
_entity.id
_entity.type
_entity.pdbx_description
1 polymer ?
#
loop_
_entity_poly.entity_id
_entity_poly.type
_entity_poly.pdbx_seq_one_letter_code
_entity_poly.pdbx_strand_id
1 'polypeptide(L)'
;MSKHIFWISSYPKSGNTLVRAIISALFFTKDGVFRLEQLKHSTQFEKRDRLNLVKKINKNDFFKLDQLKVLSKYWQLLQEKEHMNINKGFGFVKSHSSYVSMFNNWFTNSTNTAGYIYILRDPRDVAVSWSKHANLSYDDSISFLTSFDSCIEWADTESELPPEIKPKSFISSWDEHVLSWTNNNLNVPQLILKYEDLVYNKIKTINTIVDFFEKQLEIQFNLKQEKIDNIVKSTNFNEVKLQETQNGFIEASNGVFFRKGKKNQWKKELNEKQIARLENKFRDFMNKFGYD
;
A
#
# COMPACT_ATOMS: atom_id res chain seq x y z
N MET A 1 -21.19 -11.68 -9.46
CA MET A 1 -19.86 -11.16 -9.86
C MET A 1 -18.82 -11.76 -8.94
N SER A 2 -17.70 -12.25 -9.44
CA SER A 2 -16.69 -12.90 -8.58
C SER A 2 -15.76 -11.84 -7.99
N LYS A 3 -15.54 -11.91 -6.67
CA LYS A 3 -14.51 -11.14 -5.96
C LYS A 3 -13.16 -11.35 -6.64
N HIS A 4 -12.53 -10.29 -7.13
CA HIS A 4 -11.35 -10.41 -8.00
C HIS A 4 -10.18 -9.51 -7.62
N ILE A 5 -10.34 -8.65 -6.63
CA ILE A 5 -9.26 -7.80 -6.13
C ILE A 5 -8.86 -8.25 -4.73
N PHE A 6 -7.58 -8.51 -4.53
CA PHE A 6 -6.99 -8.65 -3.22
C PHE A 6 -6.10 -7.43 -2.95
N TRP A 7 -6.52 -6.58 -2.02
CA TRP A 7 -5.82 -5.34 -1.73
C TRP A 7 -4.59 -5.57 -0.84
N ILE A 8 -3.48 -4.92 -1.20
CA ILE A 8 -2.32 -4.71 -0.32
C ILE A 8 -2.30 -3.22 -0.01
N SER A 9 -2.95 -2.85 1.10
CA SER A 9 -3.19 -1.46 1.46
C SER A 9 -2.33 -1.03 2.63
N SER A 10 -1.94 0.22 2.64
CA SER A 10 -1.17 0.82 3.72
C SER A 10 -1.17 2.33 3.64
N TYR A 11 -0.99 3.00 4.78
CA TYR A 11 -0.49 4.37 4.73
C TYR A 11 0.84 4.42 3.96
N PRO A 12 1.14 5.47 3.20
CA PRO A 12 2.41 5.58 2.48
C PRO A 12 3.60 5.31 3.39
N LYS A 13 4.63 4.62 2.87
CA LYS A 13 5.88 4.29 3.60
C LYS A 13 5.73 3.32 4.78
N SER A 14 4.65 2.56 4.86
CA SER A 14 4.42 1.57 5.93
C SER A 14 4.89 0.15 5.59
N GLY A 15 5.59 -0.07 4.47
CA GLY A 15 6.17 -1.39 4.13
C GLY A 15 5.40 -2.18 3.06
N ASN A 16 4.54 -1.53 2.29
CA ASN A 16 3.75 -2.15 1.22
C ASN A 16 4.62 -2.99 0.25
N THR A 17 5.76 -2.44 -0.18
CA THR A 17 6.69 -3.14 -1.10
C THR A 17 7.24 -4.44 -0.50
N LEU A 18 7.52 -4.49 0.81
CA LEU A 18 8.00 -5.71 1.47
C LEU A 18 6.93 -6.81 1.50
N VAL A 19 5.67 -6.45 1.80
CA VAL A 19 4.55 -7.42 1.75
C VAL A 19 4.34 -7.91 0.32
N ARG A 20 4.39 -7.02 -0.67
CA ARG A 20 4.31 -7.40 -2.09
C ARG A 20 5.44 -8.33 -2.52
N ALA A 21 6.65 -8.12 -2.01
CA ALA A 21 7.79 -9.00 -2.25
C ALA A 21 7.55 -10.40 -1.67
N ILE A 22 7.07 -10.50 -0.43
CA ILE A 22 6.72 -11.77 0.22
C ILE A 22 5.60 -12.48 -0.57
N ILE A 23 4.53 -11.78 -0.91
CA ILE A 23 3.41 -12.33 -1.71
C ILE A 23 3.89 -12.78 -3.08
N SER A 24 4.73 -11.98 -3.76
CA SER A 24 5.27 -12.36 -5.06
C SER A 24 6.11 -13.64 -4.97
N ALA A 25 6.94 -13.77 -3.94
CA ALA A 25 7.73 -14.99 -3.72
C ALA A 25 6.85 -16.20 -3.37
N LEU A 26 5.80 -16.03 -2.56
CA LEU A 26 4.88 -17.10 -2.19
C LEU A 26 4.08 -17.63 -3.39
N PHE A 27 3.48 -16.75 -4.18
CA PHE A 27 2.50 -17.10 -5.20
C PHE A 27 3.10 -17.32 -6.59
N PHE A 28 4.19 -16.62 -6.93
CA PHE A 28 4.70 -16.55 -8.31
C PHE A 28 6.10 -17.12 -8.50
N THR A 29 6.67 -17.74 -7.46
CA THR A 29 7.94 -18.50 -7.58
C THR A 29 7.76 -19.94 -7.13
N LYS A 30 8.56 -20.85 -7.70
CA LYS A 30 8.62 -22.24 -7.26
C LYS A 30 9.50 -22.41 -6.02
N ASP A 31 10.61 -21.68 -5.99
CA ASP A 31 11.70 -21.78 -5.02
C ASP A 31 11.62 -20.75 -3.88
N GLY A 32 10.74 -19.77 -3.95
CA GLY A 32 10.63 -18.69 -2.95
C GLY A 32 11.66 -17.58 -3.12
N VAL A 33 12.49 -17.58 -4.16
CA VAL A 33 13.47 -16.51 -4.39
C VAL A 33 12.80 -15.30 -5.03
N PHE A 34 12.75 -14.20 -4.29
CA PHE A 34 12.22 -12.93 -4.77
C PHE A 34 13.23 -12.17 -5.63
N ARG A 35 12.72 -11.56 -6.71
CA ARG A 35 13.42 -10.55 -7.53
C ARG A 35 12.53 -9.34 -7.72
N LEU A 36 13.12 -8.13 -7.80
CA LEU A 36 12.36 -6.86 -7.90
C LEU A 36 11.39 -6.82 -9.08
N GLU A 37 11.74 -7.45 -10.20
CA GLU A 37 10.87 -7.56 -11.38
C GLU A 37 9.53 -8.28 -11.11
N GLN A 38 9.49 -9.13 -10.07
CA GLN A 38 8.28 -9.87 -9.68
C GLN A 38 7.22 -8.98 -9.01
N LEU A 39 7.56 -7.75 -8.62
CA LEU A 39 6.57 -6.77 -8.13
C LEU A 39 5.52 -6.42 -9.18
N LYS A 40 5.76 -6.70 -10.47
CA LYS A 40 4.77 -6.60 -11.55
C LYS A 40 3.51 -7.46 -11.32
N HIS A 41 3.61 -8.53 -10.51
CA HIS A 41 2.48 -9.40 -10.15
C HIS A 41 1.51 -8.74 -9.16
N SER A 42 1.87 -7.61 -8.58
CA SER A 42 0.99 -6.79 -7.76
C SER A 42 0.91 -5.38 -8.36
N THR A 43 -0.12 -5.13 -9.16
CA THR A 43 -0.29 -3.84 -9.84
C THR A 43 -0.64 -2.73 -8.83
N GLN A 44 -0.20 -1.52 -9.10
CA GLN A 44 -0.65 -0.34 -8.36
C GLN A 44 -2.00 0.13 -8.92
N PHE A 45 -2.95 0.45 -8.03
CA PHE A 45 -4.25 0.98 -8.45
C PHE A 45 -4.12 2.42 -8.97
N GLU A 46 -3.40 3.25 -8.25
CA GLU A 46 -3.28 4.69 -8.48
C GLU A 46 -2.25 5.00 -9.57
N LYS A 47 -2.64 4.77 -10.83
CA LYS A 47 -1.85 5.07 -12.03
C LYS A 47 -2.70 5.81 -13.07
N ARG A 48 -2.13 6.81 -13.72
CA ARG A 48 -2.80 7.61 -14.75
C ARG A 48 -3.26 6.79 -15.96
N ASP A 49 -2.47 5.80 -16.40
CA ASP A 49 -2.79 4.92 -17.53
C ASP A 49 -4.06 4.09 -17.31
N ARG A 50 -4.45 3.84 -16.05
CA ARG A 50 -5.70 3.14 -15.73
C ARG A 50 -6.94 3.89 -16.25
N LEU A 51 -6.87 5.20 -16.33
CA LEU A 51 -7.97 6.04 -16.83
C LEU A 51 -8.13 5.95 -18.36
N ASN A 52 -7.11 5.51 -19.09
CA ASN A 52 -7.19 5.25 -20.54
C ASN A 52 -8.06 4.03 -20.86
N LEU A 53 -8.13 3.08 -19.94
CA LEU A 53 -8.84 1.81 -20.13
C LEU A 53 -10.35 1.95 -19.97
N VAL A 54 -10.83 3.09 -19.49
CA VAL A 54 -12.24 3.28 -19.14
C VAL A 54 -12.96 4.12 -20.18
N LYS A 55 -13.36 3.48 -21.28
CA LYS A 55 -14.17 4.11 -22.35
C LYS A 55 -15.52 4.64 -21.89
N LYS A 56 -15.94 4.31 -20.65
CA LYS A 56 -17.21 4.72 -20.04
C LYS A 56 -17.11 6.02 -19.25
N ILE A 57 -15.93 6.64 -19.15
CA ILE A 57 -15.81 7.95 -18.51
C ILE A 57 -16.52 8.99 -19.38
N ASN A 58 -17.42 9.76 -18.76
CA ASN A 58 -18.10 10.85 -19.45
C ASN A 58 -17.06 11.89 -19.91
N LYS A 59 -17.19 12.37 -21.16
CA LYS A 59 -16.26 13.35 -21.74
C LYS A 59 -16.14 14.63 -20.89
N ASN A 60 -17.21 15.10 -20.28
CA ASN A 60 -17.19 16.29 -19.42
C ASN A 60 -16.49 16.05 -18.08
N ASP A 61 -16.47 14.80 -17.60
CA ASP A 61 -15.80 14.41 -16.36
C ASP A 61 -14.30 14.11 -16.61
N PHE A 62 -13.92 13.68 -17.82
CA PHE A 62 -12.54 13.32 -18.18
C PHE A 62 -11.54 14.44 -17.85
N PHE A 63 -11.89 15.69 -18.16
CA PHE A 63 -11.05 16.86 -17.90
C PHE A 63 -11.16 17.40 -16.45
N LYS A 64 -11.83 16.68 -15.54
CA LYS A 64 -12.02 17.02 -14.14
C LYS A 64 -11.65 15.89 -13.18
N LEU A 65 -10.90 14.90 -13.66
CA LEU A 65 -10.50 13.74 -12.87
C LEU A 65 -9.46 14.05 -11.79
N ASP A 66 -8.92 15.27 -11.76
CA ASP A 66 -8.15 15.83 -10.66
C ASP A 66 -9.02 16.18 -9.43
N GLN A 67 -10.34 16.32 -9.62
CA GLN A 67 -11.30 16.58 -8.56
C GLN A 67 -11.80 15.26 -7.97
N LEU A 68 -11.61 15.05 -6.67
CA LEU A 68 -12.07 13.85 -5.95
C LEU A 68 -13.57 13.59 -6.12
N LYS A 69 -14.39 14.68 -6.18
CA LYS A 69 -15.83 14.58 -6.44
C LYS A 69 -16.15 13.90 -7.77
N VAL A 70 -15.32 14.11 -8.78
CA VAL A 70 -15.49 13.51 -10.11
C VAL A 70 -14.86 12.13 -10.15
N LEU A 71 -13.61 12.00 -9.70
CA LEU A 71 -12.87 10.75 -9.71
C LEU A 71 -13.58 9.65 -8.90
N SER A 72 -14.16 9.98 -7.74
CA SER A 72 -14.85 9.02 -6.88
C SER A 72 -16.03 8.31 -7.58
N LYS A 73 -16.70 8.94 -8.53
CA LYS A 73 -17.77 8.31 -9.32
C LYS A 73 -17.29 7.11 -10.13
N TYR A 74 -15.99 7.09 -10.45
CA TYR A 74 -15.38 6.08 -11.31
C TYR A 74 -14.58 5.01 -10.54
N TRP A 75 -14.41 5.14 -9.22
CA TRP A 75 -13.64 4.16 -8.43
C TRP A 75 -14.10 2.71 -8.65
N GLN A 76 -15.42 2.47 -8.61
CA GLN A 76 -15.97 1.11 -8.81
C GLN A 76 -15.79 0.63 -10.26
N LEU A 77 -15.98 1.52 -11.24
CA LEU A 77 -15.77 1.23 -12.65
C LEU A 77 -14.30 0.86 -12.94
N LEU A 78 -13.34 1.62 -12.38
CA LEU A 78 -11.91 1.35 -12.50
C LEU A 78 -11.49 0.00 -11.88
N GLN A 79 -12.32 -0.55 -10.99
CA GLN A 79 -12.12 -1.81 -10.31
C GLN A 79 -12.84 -2.98 -10.99
N GLU A 80 -13.57 -2.78 -12.08
CA GLU A 80 -14.18 -3.89 -12.83
C GLU A 80 -13.09 -4.82 -13.36
N LYS A 81 -13.43 -6.11 -13.44
CA LYS A 81 -12.48 -7.19 -13.77
C LYS A 81 -11.76 -6.97 -15.09
N GLU A 82 -12.46 -6.48 -16.10
CA GLU A 82 -11.92 -6.15 -17.42
C GLU A 82 -10.88 -5.01 -17.35
N HIS A 83 -11.10 -4.00 -16.49
CA HIS A 83 -10.20 -2.86 -16.33
C HIS A 83 -8.99 -3.17 -15.43
N MET A 84 -9.11 -4.20 -14.59
CA MET A 84 -8.01 -4.68 -13.75
C MET A 84 -7.14 -5.72 -14.44
N ASN A 85 -7.54 -6.18 -15.64
CA ASN A 85 -6.88 -7.26 -16.39
C ASN A 85 -6.72 -8.56 -15.57
N ILE A 86 -7.75 -8.90 -14.78
CA ILE A 86 -7.77 -10.09 -13.94
C ILE A 86 -8.67 -11.15 -14.59
N ASN A 87 -8.08 -12.14 -15.25
CA ASN A 87 -8.81 -13.11 -16.01
C ASN A 87 -9.34 -14.29 -15.19
N LYS A 88 -8.63 -14.69 -14.13
CA LYS A 88 -9.00 -15.83 -13.25
C LYS A 88 -8.72 -15.50 -11.79
N GLY A 89 -9.57 -16.01 -10.89
CA GLY A 89 -9.41 -15.82 -9.44
C GLY A 89 -9.43 -14.35 -9.06
N PHE A 90 -8.41 -13.95 -8.28
CA PHE A 90 -8.16 -12.56 -7.91
C PHE A 90 -6.72 -12.16 -8.25
N GLY A 91 -6.52 -10.84 -8.43
CA GLY A 91 -5.20 -10.23 -8.59
C GLY A 91 -4.81 -9.41 -7.36
N PHE A 92 -3.52 -9.34 -7.06
CA PHE A 92 -2.98 -8.49 -6.00
C PHE A 92 -2.86 -7.05 -6.48
N VAL A 93 -3.44 -6.13 -5.72
CA VAL A 93 -3.48 -4.72 -6.06
C VAL A 93 -2.99 -3.86 -4.90
N LYS A 94 -1.92 -3.11 -5.14
CA LYS A 94 -1.40 -2.11 -4.20
C LYS A 94 -2.30 -0.90 -4.18
N SER A 95 -2.62 -0.37 -2.98
CA SER A 95 -3.26 0.93 -2.81
C SER A 95 -2.72 1.67 -1.60
N HIS A 96 -2.73 3.00 -1.69
CA HIS A 96 -2.52 3.92 -0.57
C HIS A 96 -3.77 4.77 -0.28
N SER A 97 -4.88 4.56 -1.00
CA SER A 97 -6.14 5.25 -0.73
C SER A 97 -6.77 4.76 0.57
N SER A 98 -7.36 5.69 1.31
CA SER A 98 -8.25 5.35 2.44
C SER A 98 -9.48 4.60 1.96
N TYR A 99 -10.00 3.66 2.77
CA TYR A 99 -11.30 3.06 2.55
C TYR A 99 -12.40 4.00 3.05
N VAL A 100 -12.90 4.83 2.18
CA VAL A 100 -13.89 5.88 2.51
C VAL A 100 -15.02 5.92 1.49
N SER A 101 -16.14 6.54 1.89
CA SER A 101 -17.18 7.00 1.00
C SER A 101 -17.01 8.50 0.77
N MET A 102 -16.86 8.90 -0.49
CA MET A 102 -16.81 10.32 -0.90
C MET A 102 -17.95 10.60 -1.88
N PHE A 103 -18.76 11.61 -1.55
CA PHE A 103 -19.90 12.00 -2.41
C PHE A 103 -20.80 10.81 -2.76
N ASN A 104 -21.08 9.93 -1.78
CA ASN A 104 -21.84 8.68 -1.90
C ASN A 104 -21.18 7.58 -2.75
N ASN A 105 -19.89 7.70 -3.07
CA ASN A 105 -19.15 6.67 -3.78
C ASN A 105 -18.12 6.05 -2.83
N TRP A 106 -18.23 4.74 -2.57
CA TRP A 106 -17.24 4.00 -1.81
C TRP A 106 -15.99 3.71 -2.64
N PHE A 107 -14.81 3.81 -2.01
CA PHE A 107 -13.54 3.49 -2.68
C PHE A 107 -13.56 2.09 -3.28
N THR A 108 -13.99 1.09 -2.51
CA THR A 108 -14.20 -0.29 -3.00
C THR A 108 -15.42 -0.91 -2.31
N ASN A 109 -15.78 -2.13 -2.69
CA ASN A 109 -16.91 -2.86 -2.12
C ASN A 109 -16.63 -4.36 -1.98
N SER A 110 -17.52 -5.08 -1.29
CA SER A 110 -17.39 -6.51 -1.04
C SER A 110 -17.64 -7.39 -2.27
N THR A 111 -18.20 -6.84 -3.36
CA THR A 111 -18.40 -7.59 -4.61
C THR A 111 -17.15 -7.65 -5.47
N ASN A 112 -16.32 -6.61 -5.41
CA ASN A 112 -15.05 -6.54 -6.13
C ASN A 112 -13.89 -7.12 -5.30
N THR A 113 -13.96 -6.99 -3.96
CA THR A 113 -12.85 -7.30 -3.04
C THR A 113 -12.91 -8.75 -2.56
N ALA A 114 -11.88 -9.54 -2.85
CA ALA A 114 -11.69 -10.88 -2.34
C ALA A 114 -11.18 -10.89 -0.88
N GLY A 115 -10.38 -9.91 -0.52
CA GLY A 115 -9.80 -9.73 0.80
C GLY A 115 -8.74 -8.64 0.77
N TYR A 116 -8.11 -8.38 1.91
CA TYR A 116 -6.99 -7.44 1.96
C TYR A 116 -5.99 -7.73 3.07
N ILE A 117 -4.77 -7.26 2.86
CA ILE A 117 -3.76 -7.06 3.89
C ILE A 117 -3.59 -5.56 4.09
N TYR A 118 -3.71 -5.10 5.34
CA TYR A 118 -3.38 -3.73 5.72
C TYR A 118 -2.08 -3.71 6.51
N ILE A 119 -1.14 -2.84 6.10
CA ILE A 119 0.16 -2.73 6.75
C ILE A 119 0.20 -1.44 7.57
N LEU A 120 0.38 -1.62 8.87
CA LEU A 120 0.50 -0.58 9.87
C LEU A 120 1.97 -0.34 10.21
N ARG A 121 2.35 0.90 10.52
CA ARG A 121 3.69 1.28 10.98
C ARG A 121 3.61 2.45 11.94
N ASP A 122 4.56 2.53 12.88
CA ASP A 122 4.74 3.67 13.79
C ASP A 122 4.71 5.00 13.02
N PRO A 123 3.74 5.92 13.31
CA PRO A 123 3.59 7.17 12.58
C PRO A 123 4.81 8.07 12.65
N ARG A 124 5.62 7.97 13.72
CA ARG A 124 6.88 8.71 13.88
C ARG A 124 7.91 8.25 12.85
N ASP A 125 8.02 6.92 12.63
CA ASP A 125 8.87 6.35 11.58
C ASP A 125 8.31 6.59 10.16
N VAL A 126 6.99 6.65 10.02
CA VAL A 126 6.34 7.04 8.75
C VAL A 126 6.70 8.48 8.40
N ALA A 127 6.62 9.42 9.35
CA ALA A 127 6.99 10.82 9.14
C ALA A 127 8.42 10.98 8.64
N VAL A 128 9.38 10.29 9.27
CA VAL A 128 10.78 10.26 8.82
C VAL A 128 10.92 9.69 7.41
N SER A 129 10.23 8.60 7.13
CA SER A 129 10.32 7.93 5.82
C SER A 129 9.64 8.73 4.71
N TRP A 130 8.51 9.39 5.01
CA TRP A 130 7.77 10.22 4.05
C TRP A 130 8.54 11.50 3.71
N SER A 131 9.10 12.20 4.71
CA SER A 131 9.96 13.36 4.51
C SER A 131 11.05 13.09 3.46
N LYS A 132 11.76 11.97 3.61
CA LYS A 132 12.84 11.61 2.67
C LYS A 132 12.36 11.17 1.29
N HIS A 133 11.21 10.52 1.22
CA HIS A 133 10.64 10.06 -0.06
C HIS A 133 10.07 11.21 -0.88
N ALA A 134 9.34 12.11 -0.23
CA ALA A 134 8.71 13.25 -0.88
C ALA A 134 9.60 14.49 -0.95
N ASN A 135 10.85 14.40 -0.45
CA ASN A 135 11.79 15.52 -0.34
C ASN A 135 11.19 16.72 0.43
N LEU A 136 10.58 16.44 1.57
CA LEU A 136 9.94 17.41 2.44
C LEU A 136 10.76 17.64 3.72
N SER A 137 10.55 18.78 4.39
CA SER A 137 10.98 18.93 5.77
C SER A 137 10.25 17.93 6.70
N TYR A 138 10.76 17.68 7.90
CA TYR A 138 10.03 16.87 8.88
C TYR A 138 8.71 17.52 9.30
N ASP A 139 8.65 18.83 9.42
CA ASP A 139 7.45 19.56 9.79
C ASP A 139 6.36 19.47 8.70
N ASP A 140 6.73 19.56 7.42
CA ASP A 140 5.79 19.37 6.31
C ASP A 140 5.31 17.92 6.24
N SER A 141 6.21 16.96 6.45
CA SER A 141 5.87 15.55 6.54
C SER A 141 4.87 15.28 7.68
N ILE A 142 5.11 15.85 8.87
CA ILE A 142 4.19 15.73 10.00
C ILE A 142 2.87 16.44 9.71
N SER A 143 2.89 17.59 9.05
CA SER A 143 1.67 18.28 8.62
C SER A 143 0.85 17.41 7.68
N PHE A 144 1.49 16.73 6.72
CA PHE A 144 0.82 15.76 5.85
C PHE A 144 0.18 14.61 6.64
N LEU A 145 0.90 14.00 7.60
CA LEU A 145 0.38 12.90 8.39
C LEU A 145 -0.78 13.31 9.31
N THR A 146 -0.81 14.55 9.77
CA THR A 146 -1.82 15.05 10.71
C THR A 146 -3.01 15.74 10.05
N SER A 147 -2.96 15.99 8.74
CA SER A 147 -4.03 16.64 7.99
C SER A 147 -5.06 15.63 7.50
N PHE A 148 -6.34 15.94 7.76
CA PHE A 148 -7.46 15.15 7.25
C PHE A 148 -7.58 15.20 5.70
N ASP A 149 -7.18 16.30 5.08
CA ASP A 149 -7.34 16.54 3.64
C ASP A 149 -6.13 16.03 2.81
N SER A 150 -5.24 15.26 3.41
CA SER A 150 -4.04 14.78 2.73
C SER A 150 -4.37 13.89 1.53
N CYS A 151 -3.78 14.25 0.39
CA CYS A 151 -3.92 13.55 -0.87
C CYS A 151 -2.55 13.30 -1.50
N ILE A 152 -2.46 12.26 -2.33
CA ILE A 152 -1.28 11.96 -3.16
C ILE A 152 -1.70 11.89 -4.61
N GLU A 153 -0.97 12.57 -5.50
CA GLU A 153 -1.16 12.46 -6.94
C GLU A 153 -0.89 11.02 -7.40
N TRP A 154 -1.66 10.57 -8.39
CA TRP A 154 -1.46 9.27 -8.98
C TRP A 154 -0.10 9.19 -9.67
N ALA A 155 0.49 8.00 -9.67
CA ALA A 155 1.76 7.77 -10.33
C ALA A 155 1.69 8.21 -11.80
N ASP A 156 2.68 9.02 -12.19
CA ASP A 156 2.81 9.48 -13.56
C ASP A 156 3.19 8.29 -14.45
N THR A 157 2.31 8.00 -15.40
CA THR A 157 2.46 6.94 -16.39
C THR A 157 1.96 7.48 -17.71
N GLU A 158 2.42 6.92 -18.80
CA GLU A 158 1.96 7.30 -20.13
C GLU A 158 0.43 7.17 -20.20
N SER A 159 -0.25 8.27 -20.49
CA SER A 159 -1.69 8.40 -20.36
C SER A 159 -2.26 9.34 -21.42
N GLU A 160 -3.49 9.06 -21.89
CA GLU A 160 -4.26 9.98 -22.74
C GLU A 160 -4.75 11.21 -21.97
N LEU A 161 -4.68 11.16 -20.64
CA LEU A 161 -5.08 12.26 -19.77
C LEU A 161 -4.08 13.42 -19.91
N PRO A 162 -4.54 14.67 -20.16
CA PRO A 162 -3.66 15.84 -20.23
C PRO A 162 -2.74 15.95 -19.01
N PRO A 163 -1.47 16.34 -19.16
CA PRO A 163 -0.51 16.41 -18.06
C PRO A 163 -0.94 17.28 -16.87
N GLU A 164 -1.73 18.32 -17.12
CA GLU A 164 -2.28 19.23 -16.11
C GLU A 164 -3.36 18.58 -15.25
N ILE A 165 -4.03 17.54 -15.73
CA ILE A 165 -5.03 16.79 -14.98
C ILE A 165 -4.31 15.76 -14.12
N LYS A 166 -4.27 16.01 -12.81
CA LYS A 166 -3.55 15.19 -11.83
C LYS A 166 -4.52 14.50 -10.85
N PRO A 167 -5.02 13.30 -11.20
CA PRO A 167 -5.87 12.53 -10.31
C PRO A 167 -5.18 12.31 -8.97
N LYS A 168 -5.97 12.30 -7.88
CA LYS A 168 -5.44 12.20 -6.53
C LYS A 168 -6.12 11.07 -5.76
N SER A 169 -5.35 10.40 -4.94
CA SER A 169 -5.87 9.51 -3.90
C SER A 169 -6.11 10.28 -2.62
N PHE A 170 -7.26 10.09 -2.01
CA PHE A 170 -7.53 10.58 -0.67
C PHE A 170 -6.83 9.67 0.34
N ILE A 171 -5.89 10.24 1.08
CA ILE A 171 -5.08 9.52 2.08
C ILE A 171 -5.61 9.78 3.48
N SER A 172 -6.04 11.00 3.78
CA SER A 172 -6.41 11.50 5.11
C SER A 172 -5.22 11.56 6.09
N SER A 173 -5.50 11.85 7.35
CA SER A 173 -4.50 11.73 8.41
C SER A 173 -4.18 10.25 8.69
N TRP A 174 -3.03 10.00 9.35
CA TRP A 174 -2.57 8.63 9.59
C TRP A 174 -3.58 7.81 10.40
N ASP A 175 -4.15 8.37 11.45
CA ASP A 175 -5.15 7.73 12.32
C ASP A 175 -6.46 7.41 11.56
N GLU A 176 -6.97 8.35 10.77
CA GLU A 176 -8.19 8.15 9.97
C GLU A 176 -7.97 7.11 8.87
N HIS A 177 -6.81 7.12 8.23
CA HIS A 177 -6.46 6.09 7.26
C HIS A 177 -6.39 4.70 7.91
N VAL A 178 -5.75 4.59 9.08
CA VAL A 178 -5.71 3.34 9.85
C VAL A 178 -7.12 2.89 10.21
N LEU A 179 -7.94 3.81 10.74
CA LEU A 179 -9.32 3.54 11.11
C LEU A 179 -10.11 3.00 9.91
N SER A 180 -9.99 3.63 8.76
CA SER A 180 -10.74 3.28 7.56
C SER A 180 -10.54 1.83 7.12
N TRP A 181 -9.36 1.27 7.29
CA TRP A 181 -9.04 -0.11 6.92
C TRP A 181 -9.16 -1.12 8.07
N THR A 182 -9.09 -0.68 9.34
CA THR A 182 -9.10 -1.59 10.50
C THR A 182 -10.45 -1.67 11.21
N ASN A 183 -11.34 -0.73 10.95
CA ASN A 183 -12.68 -0.68 11.54
C ASN A 183 -13.72 -0.29 10.47
N ASN A 184 -14.02 -1.23 9.60
CA ASN A 184 -14.94 -1.01 8.48
C ASN A 184 -15.96 -2.14 8.35
N ASN A 185 -16.95 -1.90 7.50
CA ASN A 185 -18.06 -2.83 7.22
C ASN A 185 -17.90 -3.54 5.86
N LEU A 186 -16.70 -3.66 5.33
CA LEU A 186 -16.46 -4.29 4.03
C LEU A 186 -16.79 -5.79 4.02
N ASN A 187 -16.73 -6.44 5.21
CA ASN A 187 -17.12 -7.84 5.43
C ASN A 187 -16.43 -8.82 4.46
N VAL A 188 -15.13 -8.71 4.33
CA VAL A 188 -14.26 -9.60 3.56
C VAL A 188 -13.10 -10.08 4.44
N PRO A 189 -12.42 -11.19 4.07
CA PRO A 189 -11.19 -11.61 4.75
C PRO A 189 -10.18 -10.48 4.86
N GLN A 190 -9.64 -10.28 6.08
CA GLN A 190 -8.69 -9.20 6.34
C GLN A 190 -7.54 -9.67 7.25
N LEU A 191 -6.35 -9.15 6.97
CA LEU A 191 -5.16 -9.36 7.79
C LEU A 191 -4.48 -8.02 8.05
N ILE A 192 -4.25 -7.71 9.33
CA ILE A 192 -3.50 -6.51 9.74
C ILE A 192 -2.08 -6.94 10.12
N LEU A 193 -1.08 -6.35 9.49
CA LEU A 193 0.33 -6.62 9.74
C LEU A 193 1.04 -5.36 10.22
N LYS A 194 1.95 -5.51 11.19
CA LYS A 194 2.88 -4.43 11.58
C LYS A 194 4.16 -4.51 10.74
N TYR A 195 4.62 -3.37 10.27
CA TYR A 195 5.92 -3.25 9.59
C TYR A 195 7.07 -3.78 10.44
N GLU A 196 7.02 -3.53 11.73
CA GLU A 196 8.01 -3.94 12.70
C GLU A 196 8.13 -5.47 12.74
N ASP A 197 7.01 -6.20 12.68
CA ASP A 197 7.00 -7.67 12.63
C ASP A 197 7.52 -8.20 11.29
N LEU A 198 7.22 -7.52 10.17
CA LEU A 198 7.77 -7.84 8.86
C LEU A 198 9.30 -7.79 8.81
N VAL A 199 9.90 -6.90 9.61
CA VAL A 199 11.35 -6.71 9.64
C VAL A 199 12.03 -7.61 10.68
N TYR A 200 11.46 -7.72 11.89
CA TYR A 200 12.11 -8.37 13.04
C TYR A 200 11.60 -9.77 13.34
N ASN A 201 10.37 -10.11 12.91
CA ASN A 201 9.72 -11.41 13.12
C ASN A 201 9.30 -12.04 11.79
N LYS A 202 10.15 -11.93 10.76
CA LYS A 202 9.80 -12.22 9.37
C LYS A 202 9.24 -13.62 9.16
N ILE A 203 9.85 -14.66 9.72
CA ILE A 203 9.38 -16.06 9.59
C ILE A 203 7.96 -16.19 10.15
N LYS A 204 7.73 -15.68 11.36
CA LYS A 204 6.39 -15.68 11.98
C LYS A 204 5.37 -14.94 11.11
N THR A 205 5.75 -13.80 10.56
CA THR A 205 4.87 -13.00 9.71
C THR A 205 4.55 -13.72 8.39
N ILE A 206 5.52 -14.39 7.77
CA ILE A 206 5.27 -15.20 6.57
C ILE A 206 4.30 -16.33 6.89
N ASN A 207 4.48 -17.06 7.99
CA ASN A 207 3.55 -18.11 8.41
C ASN A 207 2.14 -17.55 8.68
N THR A 208 2.03 -16.37 9.31
CA THR A 208 0.74 -15.69 9.50
C THR A 208 0.06 -15.35 8.16
N ILE A 209 0.82 -14.91 7.16
CA ILE A 209 0.29 -14.66 5.80
C ILE A 209 -0.18 -15.96 5.15
N VAL A 210 0.61 -17.04 5.23
CA VAL A 210 0.25 -18.36 4.71
C VAL A 210 -1.04 -18.86 5.36
N ASP A 211 -1.09 -18.89 6.69
CA ASP A 211 -2.26 -19.29 7.48
C ASP A 211 -3.51 -18.50 7.10
N PHE A 212 -3.36 -17.20 6.88
CA PHE A 212 -4.47 -16.35 6.47
C PHE A 212 -5.03 -16.76 5.11
N PHE A 213 -4.17 -16.98 4.11
CA PHE A 213 -4.63 -17.40 2.79
C PHE A 213 -5.22 -18.80 2.81
N GLU A 214 -4.65 -19.73 3.58
CA GLU A 214 -5.17 -21.10 3.69
C GLU A 214 -6.53 -21.14 4.41
N LYS A 215 -6.68 -20.43 5.52
CA LYS A 215 -7.88 -20.49 6.37
C LYS A 215 -9.03 -19.59 5.90
N GLN A 216 -8.73 -18.44 5.29
CA GLN A 216 -9.73 -17.45 4.95
C GLN A 216 -10.07 -17.42 3.45
N LEU A 217 -9.16 -17.90 2.60
CA LEU A 217 -9.32 -17.88 1.14
C LEU A 217 -9.20 -19.28 0.52
N GLU A 218 -9.04 -20.32 1.36
CA GLU A 218 -8.98 -21.73 0.95
C GLU A 218 -7.86 -22.02 -0.08
N ILE A 219 -6.78 -21.22 -0.03
CA ILE A 219 -5.62 -21.39 -0.93
C ILE A 219 -4.62 -22.32 -0.26
N GLN A 220 -4.39 -23.49 -0.84
CA GLN A 220 -3.43 -24.45 -0.30
C GLN A 220 -2.02 -24.16 -0.82
N PHE A 221 -1.06 -24.05 0.09
CA PHE A 221 0.35 -23.93 -0.24
C PHE A 221 1.06 -25.25 0.02
N ASN A 222 1.72 -25.79 -1.00
CA ASN A 222 2.67 -26.91 -0.81
C ASN A 222 4.04 -26.31 -0.47
N LEU A 223 4.19 -25.82 0.76
CA LEU A 223 5.40 -25.14 1.21
C LEU A 223 6.40 -26.13 1.81
N LYS A 224 7.60 -26.16 1.23
CA LYS A 224 8.78 -26.74 1.85
C LYS A 224 9.47 -25.68 2.70
N GLN A 225 10.15 -26.07 3.77
CA GLN A 225 10.91 -25.15 4.64
C GLN A 225 11.91 -24.34 3.82
N GLU A 226 12.59 -24.98 2.86
CA GLU A 226 13.50 -24.29 1.93
C GLU A 226 12.87 -23.08 1.22
N LYS A 227 11.61 -23.19 0.78
CA LYS A 227 10.91 -22.07 0.15
C LYS A 227 10.71 -20.90 1.11
N ILE A 228 10.35 -21.18 2.37
CA ILE A 228 10.21 -20.16 3.41
C ILE A 228 11.56 -19.48 3.67
N ASP A 229 12.63 -20.26 3.81
CA ASP A 229 13.98 -19.76 4.05
C ASP A 229 14.46 -18.86 2.90
N ASN A 230 14.18 -19.25 1.66
CA ASN A 230 14.48 -18.47 0.47
C ASN A 230 13.69 -17.16 0.43
N ILE A 231 12.40 -17.17 0.81
CA ILE A 231 11.60 -15.93 0.94
C ILE A 231 12.24 -15.01 1.97
N VAL A 232 12.57 -15.52 3.17
CA VAL A 232 13.20 -14.74 4.24
C VAL A 232 14.50 -14.10 3.76
N LYS A 233 15.35 -14.88 3.10
CA LYS A 233 16.65 -14.42 2.60
C LYS A 233 16.50 -13.39 1.49
N SER A 234 15.77 -13.71 0.43
CA SER A 234 15.68 -12.89 -0.78
C SER A 234 14.84 -11.60 -0.57
N THR A 235 13.94 -11.57 0.42
CA THR A 235 13.21 -10.35 0.82
C THR A 235 13.91 -9.60 1.96
N ASN A 236 15.14 -9.98 2.36
CA ASN A 236 15.90 -9.22 3.33
C ASN A 236 16.22 -7.84 2.79
N PHE A 237 16.25 -6.85 3.69
CA PHE A 237 16.47 -5.45 3.31
C PHE A 237 17.75 -5.26 2.50
N ASN A 238 18.85 -5.90 2.91
CA ASN A 238 20.15 -5.77 2.22
C ASN A 238 20.10 -6.37 0.81
N GLU A 239 19.43 -7.52 0.63
CA GLU A 239 19.29 -8.19 -0.67
C GLU A 239 18.44 -7.34 -1.62
N VAL A 240 17.30 -6.81 -1.15
CA VAL A 240 16.42 -5.97 -1.97
C VAL A 240 17.10 -4.65 -2.32
N LYS A 241 17.84 -4.06 -1.39
CA LYS A 241 18.66 -2.87 -1.64
C LYS A 241 19.78 -3.12 -2.65
N LEU A 242 20.43 -4.28 -2.58
CA LEU A 242 21.45 -4.68 -3.55
C LEU A 242 20.85 -4.79 -4.95
N GLN A 243 19.68 -5.44 -5.07
CA GLN A 243 18.96 -5.54 -6.35
C GLN A 243 18.57 -4.15 -6.90
N GLU A 244 18.12 -3.22 -6.03
CA GLU A 244 17.83 -1.84 -6.44
C GLU A 244 19.08 -1.15 -6.98
N THR A 245 20.22 -1.32 -6.31
CA THR A 245 21.49 -0.70 -6.72
C THR A 245 21.97 -1.23 -8.07
N GLN A 246 21.76 -2.52 -8.33
CA GLN A 246 22.20 -3.18 -9.57
C GLN A 246 21.28 -2.95 -10.77
N ASN A 247 19.96 -2.94 -10.53
CA ASN A 247 18.95 -2.99 -11.60
C ASN A 247 18.07 -1.72 -11.65
N GLY A 248 18.23 -0.80 -10.70
CA GLY A 248 17.29 0.28 -10.48
C GLY A 248 15.97 -0.20 -9.87
N PHE A 249 15.10 0.75 -9.50
CA PHE A 249 13.76 0.44 -9.01
C PHE A 249 12.76 1.50 -9.48
N ILE A 250 11.75 1.09 -10.22
CA ILE A 250 10.78 1.99 -10.87
C ILE A 250 9.96 2.86 -9.89
N GLU A 251 9.80 2.40 -8.63
CA GLU A 251 9.10 3.18 -7.60
C GLU A 251 10.04 4.13 -6.82
N ALA A 252 11.32 4.19 -7.18
CA ALA A 252 12.29 5.12 -6.62
C ALA A 252 12.20 6.48 -7.34
N SER A 253 11.34 7.37 -6.85
CA SER A 253 11.12 8.68 -7.49
C SER A 253 12.27 9.69 -7.25
N ASN A 254 12.93 9.61 -6.09
CA ASN A 254 13.95 10.58 -5.65
C ASN A 254 15.20 9.89 -5.08
N GLY A 255 15.84 9.02 -5.84
CA GLY A 255 17.05 8.31 -5.43
C GLY A 255 16.78 6.90 -4.87
N VAL A 256 17.43 6.50 -3.78
CA VAL A 256 17.34 5.14 -3.23
C VAL A 256 16.05 4.94 -2.47
N PHE A 257 15.22 3.97 -2.90
CA PHE A 257 13.96 3.61 -2.26
C PHE A 257 14.19 2.83 -0.95
N PHE A 258 15.07 1.80 -0.98
CA PHE A 258 15.40 0.97 0.17
C PHE A 258 16.52 1.62 1.00
N ARG A 259 16.17 2.58 1.85
CA ARG A 259 17.12 3.44 2.53
C ARG A 259 17.75 2.81 3.80
N LYS A 260 16.95 2.44 4.79
CA LYS A 260 17.42 1.93 6.09
C LYS A 260 16.75 0.63 6.57
N GLY A 261 15.45 0.43 6.31
CA GLY A 261 14.71 -0.78 6.70
C GLY A 261 14.68 -1.08 8.20
N LYS A 262 14.67 -0.03 9.06
CA LYS A 262 14.77 -0.16 10.53
C LYS A 262 13.60 0.54 11.22
N LYS A 263 13.25 0.09 12.43
CA LYS A 263 12.34 0.77 13.35
C LYS A 263 13.08 1.82 14.20
N ASN A 264 12.32 2.69 14.85
CA ASN A 264 12.81 3.70 15.81
C ASN A 264 13.83 4.68 15.21
N GLN A 265 13.76 4.95 13.90
CA GLN A 265 14.61 5.95 13.28
C GLN A 265 14.27 7.36 13.78
N TRP A 266 12.99 7.58 14.10
CA TRP A 266 12.45 8.82 14.61
C TRP A 266 13.19 9.34 15.85
N LYS A 267 13.68 8.44 16.73
CA LYS A 267 14.44 8.81 17.94
C LYS A 267 15.71 9.60 17.67
N LYS A 268 16.27 9.50 16.46
CA LYS A 268 17.50 10.18 16.02
C LYS A 268 17.24 11.31 15.04
N GLU A 269 16.09 11.31 14.39
CA GLU A 269 15.80 12.18 13.25
C GLU A 269 14.81 13.30 13.62
N LEU A 270 13.90 13.07 14.57
CA LEU A 270 12.90 14.05 15.00
C LEU A 270 13.32 14.72 16.32
N ASN A 271 12.99 15.99 16.46
CA ASN A 271 13.15 16.71 17.74
C ASN A 271 11.92 16.49 18.64
N GLU A 272 12.03 16.88 19.92
CA GLU A 272 11.00 16.68 20.94
C GLU A 272 9.64 17.32 20.56
N LYS A 273 9.64 18.50 19.96
CA LYS A 273 8.39 19.18 19.51
C LYS A 273 7.69 18.40 18.41
N GLN A 274 8.45 17.85 17.47
CA GLN A 274 7.94 17.03 16.38
C GLN A 274 7.36 15.70 16.88
N ILE A 275 8.06 15.05 17.81
CA ILE A 275 7.61 13.82 18.47
C ILE A 275 6.32 14.10 19.24
N ALA A 276 6.29 15.12 20.11
CA ALA A 276 5.13 15.48 20.88
C ALA A 276 3.90 15.82 20.01
N ARG A 277 4.09 16.46 18.85
CA ARG A 277 3.01 16.76 17.90
C ARG A 277 2.38 15.49 17.36
N LEU A 278 3.16 14.48 16.98
CA LEU A 278 2.67 13.19 16.49
C LEU A 278 2.00 12.38 17.61
N GLU A 279 2.64 12.29 18.77
CA GLU A 279 2.13 11.54 19.93
C GLU A 279 0.84 12.14 20.48
N ASN A 280 0.73 13.46 20.57
CA ASN A 280 -0.52 14.11 21.00
C ASN A 280 -1.66 13.88 20.01
N LYS A 281 -1.39 13.93 18.70
CA LYS A 281 -2.41 13.73 17.68
C LYS A 281 -2.86 12.27 17.58
N PHE A 282 -1.94 11.30 17.73
CA PHE A 282 -2.20 9.90 17.45
C PHE A 282 -2.20 8.98 18.67
N ARG A 283 -2.19 9.54 19.89
CA ARG A 283 -2.03 8.82 21.17
C ARG A 283 -2.92 7.57 21.28
N ASP A 284 -4.22 7.71 21.05
CA ASP A 284 -5.18 6.61 21.23
C ASP A 284 -4.90 5.44 20.26
N PHE A 285 -4.57 5.77 19.01
CA PHE A 285 -4.23 4.77 18.00
C PHE A 285 -2.85 4.17 18.25
N MET A 286 -1.88 4.96 18.69
CA MET A 286 -0.56 4.48 19.04
C MET A 286 -0.65 3.48 20.21
N ASN A 287 -1.38 3.81 21.28
CA ASN A 287 -1.62 2.92 22.41
C ASN A 287 -2.35 1.64 21.97
N LYS A 288 -3.45 1.78 21.18
CA LYS A 288 -4.22 0.65 20.66
C LYS A 288 -3.35 -0.36 19.90
N PHE A 289 -2.36 0.14 19.17
CA PHE A 289 -1.48 -0.69 18.36
C PHE A 289 -0.08 -0.91 18.96
N GLY A 290 0.17 -0.48 20.21
CA GLY A 290 1.43 -0.71 20.95
C GLY A 290 2.63 -0.02 20.30
N TYR A 291 2.50 1.28 20.08
CA TYR A 291 3.55 2.21 19.61
C TYR A 291 3.91 3.24 20.69
N ASP A 292 3.86 2.86 21.95
CA ASP A 292 4.18 3.70 23.11
C ASP A 292 5.65 4.17 23.15
#